data_6ab09033881fc961f26433ca6497a6e1
#
_entry.id   6ab09033881fc961f26433ca6497a6e1
#
_cell.length_a   1.000
_cell.length_b   1.000
_cell.length_c   1.000
_cell.angle_alpha   90.00
_cell.angle_beta   90.00
_cell.angle_gamma   90.00
#
_symmetry.space_group_name_H-M   'P 1'
#
loop_
_entity.id
_entity.type
_entity.pdbx_description
1 polymer ?
#
loop_
_entity_poly.entity_id
_entity_poly.type
_entity_poly.pdbx_seq_one_letter_code
_entity_poly.pdbx_strand_id
1 'polypeptide(L)'
;MKRMKRWYWLVVVLAVFVAGTVFAQKEYNDQEKKGVQGPQEVQGLQGKAGDYLVAIKMDKGPPVVGANNIEIVVTDKGGKAVTDAKVLVTASMPAMSGMPAVEDKAEAKPDGGKYKAKIDLAKGGSWNVSVQIIKGGKTSTAKFIADVG
;
A
#
# COMPACT_ATOMS: atom_id res chain seq x y z
N MET A 1 -36.93 61.66 0.94
CA MET A 1 -37.13 60.26 1.24
C MET A 1 -36.52 59.31 0.22
N LYS A 2 -35.80 59.71 -0.79
CA LYS A 2 -35.19 58.79 -1.77
C LYS A 2 -33.71 58.44 -1.57
N ARG A 3 -33.05 58.93 -0.50
CA ARG A 3 -31.61 58.74 -0.28
C ARG A 3 -31.25 57.62 0.75
N MET A 4 -32.22 57.15 1.54
CA MET A 4 -31.94 56.10 2.52
C MET A 4 -31.95 54.66 1.99
N LYS A 5 -32.60 54.42 0.82
CA LYS A 5 -32.66 53.07 0.22
C LYS A 5 -31.34 52.57 -0.43
N ARG A 6 -30.45 53.53 -0.79
CA ARG A 6 -29.16 53.15 -1.44
C ARG A 6 -28.10 52.73 -0.46
N TRP A 7 -28.20 53.11 0.80
CA TRP A 7 -27.19 52.74 1.82
C TRP A 7 -27.45 51.36 2.40
N TYR A 8 -28.68 50.94 2.53
CA TYR A 8 -29.01 49.60 2.97
C TYR A 8 -28.52 48.53 1.99
N TRP A 9 -28.50 48.79 0.72
CA TRP A 9 -27.97 47.85 -0.28
C TRP A 9 -26.46 47.66 -0.19
N LEU A 10 -25.73 48.68 0.14
CA LEU A 10 -24.28 48.60 0.28
C LEU A 10 -23.88 47.84 1.54
N VAL A 11 -24.63 47.98 2.62
CA VAL A 11 -24.35 47.22 3.87
C VAL A 11 -24.70 45.73 3.73
N VAL A 12 -25.75 45.39 2.99
CA VAL A 12 -26.15 43.98 2.75
C VAL A 12 -25.14 43.29 1.82
N VAL A 13 -24.60 44.00 0.81
CA VAL A 13 -23.58 43.42 -0.07
C VAL A 13 -22.26 43.15 0.68
N LEU A 14 -21.89 44.02 1.63
CA LEU A 14 -20.66 43.83 2.42
C LEU A 14 -20.78 42.64 3.41
N ALA A 15 -21.98 42.40 3.97
CA ALA A 15 -22.23 41.30 4.87
C ALA A 15 -22.20 39.92 4.17
N VAL A 16 -22.62 39.84 2.92
CA VAL A 16 -22.58 38.61 2.13
C VAL A 16 -21.17 38.24 1.73
N PHE A 17 -20.26 39.24 1.52
CA PHE A 17 -18.87 38.96 1.13
C PHE A 17 -18.02 38.40 2.28
N VAL A 18 -18.31 38.78 3.53
CA VAL A 18 -17.57 38.24 4.70
C VAL A 18 -18.00 36.79 5.03
N ALA A 19 -19.26 36.44 4.80
CA ALA A 19 -19.74 35.07 5.00
C ALA A 19 -19.20 34.08 3.95
N GLY A 20 -18.96 34.55 2.73
CA GLY A 20 -18.43 33.68 1.65
C GLY A 20 -16.99 33.21 1.85
N THR A 21 -16.16 34.02 2.48
CA THR A 21 -14.74 33.66 2.71
C THR A 21 -14.53 32.65 3.82
N VAL A 22 -15.41 32.63 4.82
CA VAL A 22 -15.34 31.65 5.92
C VAL A 22 -15.83 30.27 5.48
N PHE A 23 -16.81 30.21 4.57
CA PHE A 23 -17.28 28.92 4.02
C PHE A 23 -16.25 28.28 3.08
N ALA A 24 -15.52 29.10 2.29
CA ALA A 24 -14.48 28.57 1.39
C ALA A 24 -13.30 27.93 2.15
N GLN A 25 -12.92 28.48 3.29
CA GLN A 25 -11.83 27.90 4.10
C GLN A 25 -12.25 26.59 4.81
N LYS A 26 -13.52 26.44 5.15
CA LYS A 26 -14.01 25.21 5.78
C LYS A 26 -14.13 24.05 4.79
N GLU A 27 -14.52 24.33 3.54
CA GLU A 27 -14.54 23.32 2.48
C GLU A 27 -13.12 22.90 2.04
N TYR A 28 -12.15 23.82 2.03
CA TYR A 28 -10.77 23.49 1.68
C TYR A 28 -10.13 22.54 2.69
N ASN A 29 -10.39 22.73 3.98
CA ASN A 29 -9.87 21.83 5.02
C ASN A 29 -10.59 20.47 5.09
N ASP A 30 -11.86 20.39 4.68
CA ASP A 30 -12.59 19.13 4.64
C ASP A 30 -12.26 18.30 3.38
N GLN A 31 -11.85 18.94 2.30
CA GLN A 31 -11.40 18.26 1.08
C GLN A 31 -10.02 17.62 1.27
N GLU A 32 -9.14 18.22 2.05
CA GLU A 32 -7.81 17.67 2.35
C GLU A 32 -7.88 16.42 3.24
N LYS A 33 -8.95 16.27 4.03
CA LYS A 33 -9.21 15.06 4.83
C LYS A 33 -9.94 13.95 4.08
N LYS A 34 -10.58 14.22 2.94
CA LYS A 34 -11.27 13.22 2.13
C LYS A 34 -10.45 12.67 0.95
N GLY A 35 -9.30 13.25 0.67
CA GLY A 35 -8.48 12.92 -0.49
C GLY A 35 -7.36 11.94 -0.25
N VAL A 36 -7.12 11.51 0.98
CA VAL A 36 -6.10 10.50 1.30
C VAL A 36 -6.76 9.39 2.11
N GLN A 37 -7.64 8.63 1.46
CA GLN A 37 -7.60 7.22 1.73
C GLN A 37 -6.29 6.73 1.10
N GLY A 38 -5.20 7.00 1.79
CA GLY A 38 -3.99 6.24 1.62
C GLY A 38 -4.36 4.75 1.74
N PRO A 39 -3.65 3.85 1.07
CA PRO A 39 -3.90 2.43 1.22
C PRO A 39 -4.04 2.16 2.72
N GLN A 40 -5.15 1.52 3.11
CA GLN A 40 -5.38 1.07 4.48
C GLN A 40 -4.04 0.55 4.98
N GLU A 41 -3.60 1.01 6.15
CA GLU A 41 -2.37 0.55 6.78
C GLU A 41 -2.39 -0.98 6.83
N VAL A 42 -1.92 -1.57 5.75
CA VAL A 42 -1.56 -2.98 5.76
C VAL A 42 -0.32 -3.00 6.63
N GLN A 43 -0.47 -3.38 7.89
CA GLN A 43 0.65 -3.65 8.78
C GLN A 43 1.49 -4.75 8.10
N GLY A 44 2.43 -4.33 7.26
CA GLY A 44 3.21 -5.21 6.42
C GLY A 44 4.33 -4.46 5.73
N LEU A 45 5.22 -5.19 5.13
CA LEU A 45 6.32 -4.62 4.35
C LEU A 45 5.79 -4.13 3.00
N GLN A 46 6.20 -2.93 2.59
CA GLN A 46 5.85 -2.35 1.29
C GLN A 46 7.09 -2.15 0.44
N GLY A 47 6.98 -2.42 -0.84
CA GLY A 47 8.06 -2.26 -1.80
C GLY A 47 7.56 -1.95 -3.21
N LYS A 48 8.48 -1.51 -4.06
CA LYS A 48 8.20 -1.27 -5.49
C LYS A 48 8.72 -2.43 -6.34
N ALA A 49 7.91 -2.83 -7.31
CA ALA A 49 8.28 -3.76 -8.37
C ALA A 49 8.00 -3.09 -9.73
N GLY A 50 8.97 -2.37 -10.27
CA GLY A 50 8.78 -1.58 -11.49
C GLY A 50 7.65 -0.56 -11.34
N ASP A 51 6.57 -0.76 -12.09
CA ASP A 51 5.39 0.11 -12.08
C ASP A 51 4.34 -0.27 -11.02
N TYR A 52 4.61 -1.31 -10.24
CA TYR A 52 3.69 -1.81 -9.21
C TYR A 52 4.17 -1.46 -7.81
N LEU A 53 3.22 -1.22 -6.92
CA LEU A 53 3.41 -1.23 -5.48
C LEU A 53 3.01 -2.61 -4.96
N VAL A 54 3.85 -3.18 -4.12
CA VAL A 54 3.65 -4.50 -3.53
C VAL A 54 3.65 -4.35 -2.02
N ALA A 55 2.58 -4.78 -1.39
CA ALA A 55 2.49 -4.90 0.06
C ALA A 55 2.41 -6.38 0.41
N ILE A 56 3.25 -6.83 1.35
CA ILE A 56 3.20 -8.18 1.89
C ILE A 56 2.86 -8.16 3.36
N LYS A 57 2.00 -9.08 3.78
CA LYS A 57 1.66 -9.33 5.17
C LYS A 57 1.80 -10.82 5.45
N MET A 58 2.46 -11.15 6.54
CA MET A 58 2.51 -12.53 7.05
C MET A 58 1.43 -12.74 8.10
N ASP A 59 0.88 -13.94 8.17
CA ASP A 59 -0.15 -14.32 9.16
C ASP A 59 0.36 -14.25 10.60
N LYS A 60 1.66 -14.40 10.75
CA LYS A 60 2.36 -14.24 12.03
C LYS A 60 3.29 -13.05 11.94
N GLY A 61 3.19 -12.16 12.85
CA GLY A 61 4.07 -11.00 12.95
C GLY A 61 4.68 -10.89 14.35
N PRO A 62 5.98 -11.19 14.49
CA PRO A 62 6.98 -11.51 13.47
C PRO A 62 6.82 -12.90 12.85
N PRO A 63 7.39 -13.15 11.65
CA PRO A 63 7.40 -14.47 11.05
C PRO A 63 8.16 -15.48 11.91
N VAL A 64 7.74 -16.74 11.84
CA VAL A 64 8.30 -17.81 12.66
C VAL A 64 9.00 -18.86 11.81
N VAL A 65 9.86 -19.63 12.43
CA VAL A 65 10.48 -20.81 11.79
C VAL A 65 9.38 -21.80 11.38
N GLY A 66 9.49 -22.31 10.16
CA GLY A 66 8.52 -23.22 9.53
C GLY A 66 7.55 -22.52 8.59
N ALA A 67 6.37 -23.07 8.45
CA ALA A 67 5.37 -22.58 7.50
C ALA A 67 4.75 -21.24 7.91
N ASN A 68 4.79 -20.26 7.00
CA ASN A 68 4.17 -18.96 7.12
C ASN A 68 3.26 -18.72 5.91
N ASN A 69 2.07 -18.18 6.14
CA ASN A 69 1.23 -17.73 5.04
C ASN A 69 1.51 -16.26 4.75
N ILE A 70 1.67 -15.94 3.47
CA ILE A 70 1.90 -14.57 3.00
C ILE A 70 0.68 -14.12 2.20
N GLU A 71 0.20 -12.97 2.54
CA GLU A 71 -0.81 -12.22 1.80
C GLU A 71 -0.10 -11.09 1.04
N ILE A 72 -0.35 -10.99 -0.26
CA ILE A 72 0.32 -10.05 -1.16
C ILE A 72 -0.75 -9.20 -1.85
N VAL A 73 -0.61 -7.90 -1.72
CA VAL A 73 -1.43 -6.93 -2.46
C VAL A 73 -0.55 -6.27 -3.50
N VAL A 74 -0.96 -6.33 -4.76
CA VAL A 74 -0.29 -5.68 -5.88
C VAL A 74 -1.18 -4.58 -6.41
N THR A 75 -0.67 -3.37 -6.47
CA THR A 75 -1.38 -2.21 -7.02
C THR A 75 -0.58 -1.58 -8.16
N ASP A 76 -1.28 -1.06 -9.15
CA ASP A 76 -0.66 -0.30 -10.24
C ASP A 76 -0.38 1.16 -9.83
N LYS A 77 0.20 1.95 -10.75
CA LYS A 77 0.47 3.39 -10.53
C LYS A 77 -0.76 4.22 -10.19
N GLY A 78 -1.94 3.78 -10.60
CA GLY A 78 -3.23 4.43 -10.32
C GLY A 78 -3.85 4.01 -8.98
N GLY A 79 -3.19 3.12 -8.22
CA GLY A 79 -3.72 2.59 -6.96
C GLY A 79 -4.75 1.48 -7.14
N LYS A 80 -4.94 0.97 -8.37
CA LYS A 80 -5.87 -0.11 -8.68
C LYS A 80 -5.23 -1.47 -8.39
N ALA A 81 -5.96 -2.36 -7.73
CA ALA A 81 -5.50 -3.72 -7.47
C ALA A 81 -5.29 -4.50 -8.77
N VAL A 82 -4.15 -5.18 -8.88
CA VAL A 82 -3.79 -6.06 -9.99
C VAL A 82 -4.06 -7.49 -9.57
N THR A 83 -5.06 -8.12 -10.16
CA THR A 83 -5.55 -9.46 -9.78
C THR A 83 -5.33 -10.52 -10.84
N ASP A 84 -4.80 -10.14 -12.01
CA ASP A 84 -4.64 -10.96 -13.22
C ASP A 84 -3.16 -11.20 -13.57
N ALA A 85 -2.24 -11.03 -12.63
CA ALA A 85 -0.83 -11.32 -12.80
C ALA A 85 -0.46 -12.69 -12.21
N LYS A 86 0.60 -13.30 -12.74
CA LYS A 86 1.26 -14.42 -12.08
C LYS A 86 2.21 -13.87 -11.03
N VAL A 87 2.10 -14.32 -9.80
CA VAL A 87 2.91 -13.86 -8.67
C VAL A 87 3.69 -15.03 -8.09
N LEU A 88 5.01 -14.89 -8.04
CA LEU A 88 5.92 -15.88 -7.46
C LEU A 88 6.60 -15.26 -6.24
N VAL A 89 6.68 -16.01 -5.16
CA VAL A 89 7.40 -15.65 -3.95
C VAL A 89 8.62 -16.55 -3.80
N THR A 90 9.77 -15.95 -3.56
CA THR A 90 11.01 -16.66 -3.25
C THR A 90 11.53 -16.13 -1.92
N ALA A 91 11.65 -16.99 -0.93
CA ALA A 91 12.32 -16.70 0.33
C ALA A 91 13.70 -17.35 0.31
N SER A 92 14.75 -16.59 0.59
CA SER A 92 16.12 -17.09 0.56
C SER A 92 16.95 -16.54 1.72
N MET A 93 17.77 -17.39 2.30
CA MET A 93 18.83 -17.03 3.24
C MET A 93 20.18 -17.33 2.60
N PRO A 94 21.08 -16.35 2.49
CA PRO A 94 22.40 -16.58 1.90
C PRO A 94 23.22 -17.55 2.74
N ALA A 95 24.17 -18.23 2.08
CA ALA A 95 25.14 -19.06 2.79
C ALA A 95 25.95 -18.22 3.77
N MET A 96 26.14 -18.74 4.97
CA MET A 96 27.01 -18.18 6.00
C MET A 96 28.02 -19.23 6.44
N SER A 97 29.08 -18.81 7.15
CA SER A 97 30.11 -19.73 7.63
C SER A 97 29.50 -20.93 8.41
N GLY A 98 29.68 -22.14 7.89
CA GLY A 98 29.13 -23.37 8.46
C GLY A 98 27.64 -23.64 8.15
N MET A 99 26.97 -22.78 7.36
CA MET A 99 25.58 -23.01 6.96
C MET A 99 25.40 -22.80 5.44
N PRO A 100 24.83 -23.79 4.72
CA PRO A 100 24.52 -23.65 3.31
C PRO A 100 23.39 -22.64 3.10
N ALA A 101 23.29 -22.06 1.88
CA ALA A 101 22.16 -21.26 1.47
C ALA A 101 20.86 -22.10 1.52
N VAL A 102 19.78 -21.47 1.89
CA VAL A 102 18.44 -22.07 1.92
C VAL A 102 17.51 -21.21 1.06
N GLU A 103 16.69 -21.85 0.25
CA GLU A 103 15.70 -21.19 -0.59
C GLU A 103 14.40 -21.97 -0.59
N ASP A 104 13.27 -21.24 -0.49
CA ASP A 104 11.93 -21.77 -0.71
C ASP A 104 11.18 -20.91 -1.74
N LYS A 105 10.39 -21.54 -2.59
CA LYS A 105 9.63 -20.90 -3.67
C LYS A 105 8.18 -21.34 -3.64
N ALA A 106 7.29 -20.36 -3.79
CA ALA A 106 5.85 -20.61 -3.89
C ALA A 106 5.21 -19.73 -4.97
N GLU A 107 4.25 -20.30 -5.67
CA GLU A 107 3.35 -19.52 -6.52
C GLU A 107 2.17 -19.02 -5.68
N ALA A 108 1.95 -17.70 -5.71
CA ALA A 108 0.85 -17.10 -5.00
C ALA A 108 -0.44 -17.21 -5.83
N LYS A 109 -1.49 -17.66 -5.20
CA LYS A 109 -2.82 -17.84 -5.81
C LYS A 109 -3.68 -16.60 -5.56
N PRO A 110 -4.44 -16.12 -6.57
CA PRO A 110 -5.37 -15.02 -6.38
C PRO A 110 -6.50 -15.39 -5.42
N ASP A 111 -6.80 -14.49 -4.51
CA ASP A 111 -7.85 -14.62 -3.50
C ASP A 111 -8.44 -13.24 -3.15
N GLY A 112 -9.62 -12.94 -3.66
CA GLY A 112 -10.39 -11.75 -3.30
C GLY A 112 -9.68 -10.42 -3.47
N GLY A 113 -9.00 -10.20 -4.60
CA GLY A 113 -8.30 -8.94 -4.90
C GLY A 113 -6.86 -8.88 -4.39
N LYS A 114 -6.36 -9.93 -3.77
CA LYS A 114 -5.01 -10.14 -3.28
C LYS A 114 -4.51 -11.53 -3.67
N TYR A 115 -3.26 -11.83 -3.36
CA TYR A 115 -2.65 -13.13 -3.59
C TYR A 115 -2.26 -13.76 -2.27
N LYS A 116 -2.34 -15.07 -2.18
CA LYS A 116 -1.90 -15.85 -1.03
C LYS A 116 -0.87 -16.88 -1.45
N ALA A 117 0.20 -16.99 -0.67
CA ALA A 117 1.23 -18.01 -0.80
C ALA A 117 1.58 -18.57 0.57
N LYS A 118 2.15 -19.77 0.56
CA LYS A 118 2.71 -20.41 1.75
C LYS A 118 4.19 -20.64 1.50
N ILE A 119 5.05 -20.14 2.39
CA ILE A 119 6.50 -20.34 2.35
C ILE A 119 6.96 -21.03 3.63
N ASP A 120 8.06 -21.77 3.53
CA ASP A 120 8.72 -22.41 4.66
C ASP A 120 10.03 -21.69 4.99
N LEU A 121 10.10 -21.10 6.18
CA LEU A 121 11.28 -20.42 6.69
C LEU A 121 12.02 -21.39 7.63
N ALA A 122 12.90 -22.20 7.07
CA ALA A 122 13.51 -23.35 7.72
C ALA A 122 14.38 -23.01 8.95
N LYS A 123 14.76 -21.74 9.13
CA LYS A 123 15.64 -21.29 10.23
C LYS A 123 15.28 -19.87 10.68
N GLY A 124 15.62 -19.53 11.93
CA GLY A 124 15.60 -18.15 12.42
C GLY A 124 16.68 -17.29 11.76
N GLY A 125 16.48 -15.99 11.75
CA GLY A 125 17.37 -14.99 11.18
C GLY A 125 16.75 -14.17 10.03
N SER A 126 17.59 -13.39 9.34
CA SER A 126 17.13 -12.49 8.26
C SER A 126 17.02 -13.23 6.94
N TRP A 127 15.83 -13.20 6.36
CA TRP A 127 15.50 -13.78 5.05
C TRP A 127 15.25 -12.70 4.01
N ASN A 128 15.77 -12.92 2.79
CA ASN A 128 15.41 -12.13 1.63
C ASN A 128 14.14 -12.71 1.02
N VAL A 129 13.08 -11.94 0.99
CA VAL A 129 11.80 -12.32 0.36
C VAL A 129 11.65 -11.52 -0.92
N SER A 130 11.60 -12.20 -2.06
CA SER A 130 11.41 -11.60 -3.37
C SER A 130 10.01 -11.94 -3.89
N VAL A 131 9.26 -10.92 -4.32
CA VAL A 131 7.98 -11.08 -4.97
C VAL A 131 8.11 -10.70 -6.42
N GLN A 132 7.95 -11.67 -7.33
CA GLN A 132 7.99 -11.46 -8.77
C GLN A 132 6.57 -11.39 -9.32
N ILE A 133 6.29 -10.34 -10.08
CA ILE A 133 5.03 -10.09 -10.75
C ILE A 133 5.25 -10.25 -12.24
N ILE A 134 4.58 -11.21 -12.84
CA ILE A 134 4.67 -11.51 -14.28
C ILE A 134 3.33 -11.15 -14.90
N LYS A 135 3.33 -10.12 -15.74
CA LYS A 135 2.14 -9.67 -16.47
C LYS A 135 2.53 -9.14 -17.86
N GLY A 136 1.83 -9.58 -18.89
CA GLY A 136 2.07 -9.14 -20.28
C GLY A 136 3.49 -9.40 -20.78
N GLY A 137 4.12 -10.52 -20.38
CA GLY A 137 5.48 -10.87 -20.76
C GLY A 137 6.58 -10.07 -20.04
N LYS A 138 6.21 -9.19 -19.10
CA LYS A 138 7.16 -8.43 -18.27
C LYS A 138 7.21 -9.00 -16.86
N THR A 139 8.42 -9.07 -16.32
CA THR A 139 8.67 -9.46 -14.92
C THR A 139 9.13 -8.26 -14.12
N SER A 140 8.46 -7.99 -13.03
CA SER A 140 8.81 -6.95 -12.05
C SER A 140 9.03 -7.60 -10.69
N THR A 141 10.04 -7.18 -9.94
CA THR A 141 10.42 -7.80 -8.67
C THR A 141 10.47 -6.76 -7.56
N ALA A 142 9.78 -7.03 -6.46
CA ALA A 142 9.97 -6.34 -5.18
C ALA A 142 10.79 -7.22 -4.25
N LYS A 143 11.64 -6.60 -3.43
CA LYS A 143 12.49 -7.30 -2.46
C LYS A 143 12.20 -6.77 -1.06
N PHE A 144 12.14 -7.68 -0.10
CA PHE A 144 11.89 -7.42 1.30
C PHE A 144 12.86 -8.19 2.17
N ILE A 145 13.04 -7.74 3.39
CA ILE A 145 13.76 -8.48 4.44
C ILE A 145 12.75 -8.87 5.50
N ALA A 146 12.74 -10.14 5.88
CA ALA A 146 11.91 -10.67 6.94
C ALA A 146 12.81 -11.27 8.02
N ASP A 147 12.70 -10.76 9.24
CA ASP A 147 13.41 -11.27 10.38
C ASP A 147 12.55 -12.31 11.09
N VAL A 148 13.09 -13.54 11.15
CA VAL A 148 12.42 -14.72 11.71
C VAL A 148 12.97 -14.97 13.11
N GLY A 149 12.08 -14.92 14.10
CA GLY A 149 12.39 -15.20 15.50
C GLY A 149 12.33 -16.68 15.88
#